data_807e4f6aee2bec889fd6208c6c462325
#
_entry.id   807e4f6aee2bec889fd6208c6c462325
#
_cell.length_a   1.000
_cell.length_b   1.000
_cell.length_c   1.000
_cell.angle_alpha   90.00
_cell.angle_beta   90.00
_cell.angle_gamma   90.00
#
_symmetry.space_group_name_H-M   'P 1'
#
loop_
_entity.id
_entity.type
_entity.pdbx_description
1 polymer ?
#
loop_
_entity_poly.entity_id
_entity_poly.type
_entity_poly.pdbx_seq_one_letter_code
_entity_poly.pdbx_strand_id
1 'polypeptide(L)'
;KNRLIDMADESLKKTARTMLNAGRGNPNWIATTPREAFFLLGKFGLEECRHVMFLPEGIAGIPEKQGIASRFEQFLKSNTYQPGAKLLEQTYNYMLMQHAVDPDSLVHEWAESVIGDQYPVPDRILRFTEMLVCDYLNQEMCDNRPPRGAFDLFATEGGTAAMCYIFDSLQENFLLNKGDGIALMVPAFTPYIEIPQLNRYRFKVTELHANRMSQDGLHLWQYSDEDIDRLKNPAIKALFVTNPSNPPSYTLSPETMARIVTIVKEDNPNLMIITDDVYGTFSPHFRSFMAEIPYNTLCVYSFSKYFGATGWRNAVIALHEYNVFDRQISRLPKDKREALNHRYATLTLH
;
A
#
# COMPACT_ATOMS: atom_id res chain seq x y z
N LYS A 1 -14.26 -16.02 18.70
CA LYS A 1 -12.79 -15.88 18.83
C LYS A 1 -12.40 -15.80 20.30
N ASN A 2 -12.94 -14.88 21.09
CA ASN A 2 -12.60 -14.71 22.51
C ASN A 2 -12.87 -15.99 23.32
N ARG A 3 -14.02 -16.65 23.14
CA ARG A 3 -14.36 -17.92 23.82
C ARG A 3 -13.34 -19.04 23.58
N LEU A 4 -12.75 -19.12 22.38
CA LEU A 4 -11.69 -20.10 22.08
C LEU A 4 -10.38 -19.77 22.80
N ILE A 5 -10.06 -18.47 22.92
CA ILE A 5 -8.90 -17.99 23.67
C ILE A 5 -9.09 -18.33 25.16
N ASP A 6 -10.25 -18.01 25.72
CA ASP A 6 -10.57 -18.31 27.12
C ASP A 6 -10.48 -19.83 27.44
N MET A 7 -11.02 -20.69 26.54
CA MET A 7 -10.90 -22.13 26.65
C MET A 7 -9.45 -22.63 26.58
N ALA A 8 -8.64 -22.01 25.71
CA ALA A 8 -7.21 -22.33 25.59
C ALA A 8 -6.47 -21.94 26.89
N ASP A 9 -6.71 -20.72 27.39
CA ASP A 9 -6.12 -20.24 28.64
C ASP A 9 -6.49 -21.10 29.87
N GLU A 10 -7.74 -21.55 29.95
CA GLU A 10 -8.16 -22.47 31.00
C GLU A 10 -7.47 -23.86 30.92
N SER A 11 -7.27 -24.35 29.68
CA SER A 11 -6.53 -25.59 29.44
C SER A 11 -5.07 -25.49 29.84
N LEU A 12 -4.46 -24.33 29.56
CA LEU A 12 -3.05 -24.05 29.88
C LEU A 12 -2.77 -23.92 31.36
N LYS A 13 -3.67 -23.28 32.11
CA LYS A 13 -3.59 -23.22 33.58
C LYS A 13 -3.52 -24.61 34.23
N LYS A 14 -4.09 -25.63 33.58
CA LYS A 14 -4.07 -27.03 34.03
C LYS A 14 -2.82 -27.82 33.64
N THR A 15 -2.07 -27.36 32.64
CA THR A 15 -0.98 -28.14 32.01
C THR A 15 0.41 -27.54 32.14
N ALA A 16 0.58 -26.40 32.79
CA ALA A 16 1.85 -25.64 32.91
C ALA A 16 2.57 -25.39 31.57
N ARG A 17 1.82 -25.35 30.47
CA ARG A 17 2.33 -25.02 29.11
C ARG A 17 2.07 -23.57 28.79
N THR A 18 2.94 -22.96 28.00
CA THR A 18 2.77 -21.58 27.49
C THR A 18 1.98 -21.64 26.19
N MET A 19 0.94 -20.81 26.10
CA MET A 19 0.19 -20.67 24.85
C MET A 19 0.96 -19.82 23.84
N LEU A 20 1.22 -20.39 22.68
CA LEU A 20 1.72 -19.65 21.54
C LEU A 20 0.52 -19.13 20.72
N ASN A 21 0.24 -17.85 20.84
CA ASN A 21 -0.88 -17.23 20.12
C ASN A 21 -0.46 -16.78 18.73
N ALA A 22 -0.75 -17.61 17.73
CA ALA A 22 -0.56 -17.27 16.30
C ALA A 22 -1.79 -16.58 15.66
N GLY A 23 -2.84 -16.30 16.45
CA GLY A 23 -4.09 -15.71 15.95
C GLY A 23 -4.09 -14.19 15.81
N ARG A 24 -3.00 -13.52 16.16
CA ARG A 24 -2.82 -12.07 15.98
C ARG A 24 -1.94 -11.81 14.78
N GLY A 25 -2.36 -10.89 13.91
CA GLY A 25 -1.57 -10.47 12.75
C GLY A 25 -0.44 -9.48 13.06
N ASN A 26 -0.09 -9.28 14.34
CA ASN A 26 1.03 -8.43 14.71
C ASN A 26 2.35 -9.19 14.55
N PRO A 27 3.34 -8.61 13.87
CA PRO A 27 4.71 -9.12 13.93
C PRO A 27 5.21 -9.14 15.38
N ASN A 28 6.12 -10.05 15.67
CA ASN A 28 6.79 -10.13 16.98
C ASN A 28 8.14 -9.38 17.00
N TRP A 29 8.34 -8.50 16.07
CA TRP A 29 9.52 -7.62 15.98
C TRP A 29 9.08 -6.17 15.78
N ILE A 30 9.99 -5.26 16.05
CA ILE A 30 9.84 -3.82 15.85
C ILE A 30 11.14 -3.29 15.23
N ALA A 31 11.04 -2.65 14.06
CA ALA A 31 12.15 -1.91 13.47
C ALA A 31 12.37 -0.61 14.26
N THR A 32 13.41 -0.57 15.11
CA THR A 32 13.65 0.56 16.01
C THR A 32 14.27 1.76 15.30
N THR A 33 15.19 1.53 14.37
CA THR A 33 15.90 2.59 13.63
C THR A 33 14.97 3.55 12.89
N PRO A 34 13.97 3.10 12.11
CA PRO A 34 13.01 4.02 11.48
C PRO A 34 12.16 4.80 12.48
N ARG A 35 11.86 4.22 13.64
CA ARG A 35 11.12 4.93 14.70
C ARG A 35 11.96 6.04 15.33
N GLU A 36 13.20 5.73 15.63
CA GLU A 36 14.15 6.72 16.14
C GLU A 36 14.35 7.85 15.12
N ALA A 37 14.50 7.54 13.84
CA ALA A 37 14.57 8.52 12.77
C ALA A 37 13.34 9.44 12.74
N PHE A 38 12.14 8.88 12.87
CA PHE A 38 10.89 9.64 12.92
C PHE A 38 10.85 10.58 14.14
N PHE A 39 11.23 10.09 15.32
CA PHE A 39 11.24 10.93 16.53
C PHE A 39 12.33 12.02 16.48
N LEU A 40 13.47 11.72 15.88
CA LEU A 40 14.53 12.73 15.66
C LEU A 40 14.07 13.79 14.67
N LEU A 41 13.41 13.39 13.57
CA LEU A 41 12.83 14.35 12.63
C LEU A 41 11.78 15.24 13.31
N GLY A 42 10.93 14.65 14.16
CA GLY A 42 9.98 15.42 14.98
C GLY A 42 10.66 16.40 15.93
N LYS A 43 11.77 15.99 16.56
CA LYS A 43 12.57 16.88 17.41
C LYS A 43 13.14 18.03 16.59
N PHE A 44 13.72 17.76 15.42
CA PHE A 44 14.21 18.79 14.51
C PHE A 44 13.09 19.76 14.10
N GLY A 45 11.93 19.26 13.66
CA GLY A 45 10.79 20.11 13.30
C GLY A 45 10.36 21.05 14.43
N LEU A 46 10.34 20.58 15.68
CA LEU A 46 10.07 21.42 16.84
C LEU A 46 11.18 22.45 17.14
N GLU A 47 12.44 22.12 16.87
CA GLU A 47 13.55 23.06 16.98
C GLU A 47 13.43 24.18 15.94
N GLU A 48 13.06 23.85 14.71
CA GLU A 48 12.78 24.83 13.65
C GLU A 48 11.60 25.74 14.00
N CYS A 49 10.50 25.21 14.55
CA CYS A 49 9.38 26.02 15.03
C CYS A 49 9.84 27.03 16.09
N ARG A 50 10.65 26.59 17.07
CA ARG A 50 11.16 27.47 18.14
C ARG A 50 12.12 28.51 17.61
N HIS A 51 12.89 28.18 16.58
CA HIS A 51 13.84 29.10 15.95
C HIS A 51 13.16 30.36 15.44
N VAL A 52 11.97 30.25 14.87
CA VAL A 52 11.24 31.36 14.24
C VAL A 52 10.09 31.92 15.09
N MET A 53 9.74 31.28 16.18
CA MET A 53 8.53 31.60 16.97
C MET A 53 8.47 33.05 17.49
N PHE A 54 9.61 33.65 17.81
CA PHE A 54 9.70 34.99 18.37
C PHE A 54 10.41 35.99 17.47
N LEU A 55 10.69 35.63 16.20
CA LEU A 55 11.25 36.57 15.25
C LEU A 55 10.18 37.59 14.83
N PRO A 56 10.51 38.89 14.75
CA PRO A 56 9.54 39.92 14.36
C PRO A 56 8.92 39.70 12.97
N GLU A 57 9.66 39.07 12.07
CA GLU A 57 9.25 38.73 10.70
C GLU A 57 8.78 37.27 10.59
N GLY A 58 8.82 36.52 11.67
CA GLY A 58 8.43 35.11 11.70
C GLY A 58 6.92 34.91 11.69
N ILE A 59 6.47 33.77 11.19
CA ILE A 59 5.05 33.39 11.17
C ILE A 59 4.78 32.46 12.38
N ALA A 60 5.00 32.98 13.58
CA ALA A 60 4.59 32.36 14.83
C ALA A 60 4.95 30.85 14.98
N GLY A 61 6.12 30.45 14.51
CA GLY A 61 6.61 29.07 14.64
C GLY A 61 6.46 28.19 13.40
N ILE A 62 5.98 28.71 12.27
CA ILE A 62 6.02 27.99 11.00
C ILE A 62 7.48 27.94 10.54
N PRO A 63 8.05 26.76 10.24
CA PRO A 63 9.44 26.60 9.84
C PRO A 63 9.80 27.46 8.61
N GLU A 64 10.93 28.14 8.68
CA GLU A 64 11.44 28.89 7.55
C GLU A 64 12.22 27.99 6.59
N LYS A 65 11.84 28.00 5.32
CA LYS A 65 12.46 27.17 4.29
C LYS A 65 13.94 27.52 4.06
N GLN A 66 14.28 28.82 4.01
CA GLN A 66 15.62 29.25 3.65
C GLN A 66 16.69 28.75 4.63
N GLY A 67 17.64 27.97 4.13
CA GLY A 67 18.77 27.43 4.89
C GLY A 67 18.41 26.31 5.85
N ILE A 68 17.19 25.78 5.81
CA ILE A 68 16.75 24.69 6.70
C ILE A 68 17.58 23.42 6.49
N ALA A 69 18.05 23.15 5.28
CA ALA A 69 18.90 22.01 4.99
C ALA A 69 20.23 22.06 5.75
N SER A 70 20.88 23.25 5.79
CA SER A 70 22.11 23.45 6.55
C SER A 70 21.89 23.25 8.06
N ARG A 71 20.74 23.68 8.60
CA ARG A 71 20.38 23.47 10.00
C ARG A 71 20.11 22.00 10.29
N PHE A 72 19.48 21.29 9.36
CA PHE A 72 19.26 19.83 9.44
C PHE A 72 20.58 19.05 9.44
N GLU A 73 21.54 19.40 8.58
CA GLU A 73 22.85 18.78 8.57
C GLU A 73 23.61 19.00 9.89
N GLN A 74 23.50 20.18 10.49
CA GLN A 74 24.07 20.46 11.81
C GLN A 74 23.39 19.64 12.92
N PHE A 75 22.06 19.53 12.86
CA PHE A 75 21.29 18.68 13.77
C PHE A 75 21.72 17.22 13.67
N LEU A 76 21.88 16.68 12.46
CA LEU A 76 22.35 15.30 12.23
C LEU A 76 23.77 15.10 12.79
N LYS A 77 24.69 16.04 12.54
CA LYS A 77 26.06 16.00 13.10
C LYS A 77 26.06 15.95 14.64
N SER A 78 25.14 16.64 15.28
CA SER A 78 24.99 16.64 16.72
C SER A 78 24.39 15.36 17.30
N ASN A 79 23.78 14.52 16.45
CA ASN A 79 23.08 13.29 16.82
C ASN A 79 23.67 12.01 16.18
N THR A 80 24.92 12.05 15.69
CA THR A 80 25.56 10.95 14.93
C THR A 80 25.65 9.62 15.67
N TYR A 81 25.59 9.63 17.00
CA TYR A 81 25.58 8.43 17.83
C TYR A 81 24.27 7.65 17.79
N GLN A 82 23.22 8.20 17.17
CA GLN A 82 21.91 7.59 17.08
C GLN A 82 21.73 6.92 15.69
N PRO A 83 21.36 5.62 15.62
CA PRO A 83 21.10 4.94 14.34
C PRO A 83 20.05 5.65 13.48
N GLY A 84 19.05 6.26 14.11
CA GLY A 84 18.01 7.03 13.40
C GLY A 84 18.55 8.27 12.68
N ALA A 85 19.53 8.97 13.27
CA ALA A 85 20.19 10.11 12.62
C ALA A 85 20.95 9.68 11.36
N LYS A 86 21.65 8.53 11.44
CA LYS A 86 22.34 7.96 10.29
C LYS A 86 21.35 7.56 9.16
N LEU A 87 20.19 7.01 9.50
CA LEU A 87 19.16 6.69 8.51
C LEU A 87 18.62 7.96 7.84
N LEU A 88 18.37 9.04 8.60
CA LEU A 88 17.95 10.32 8.06
C LEU A 88 19.00 10.91 7.12
N GLU A 89 20.29 10.88 7.52
CA GLU A 89 21.40 11.34 6.67
C GLU A 89 21.50 10.54 5.36
N GLN A 90 21.38 9.22 5.45
CA GLN A 90 21.40 8.34 4.27
C GLN A 90 20.23 8.64 3.34
N THR A 91 19.02 8.83 3.88
CA THR A 91 17.83 9.14 3.11
C THR A 91 17.94 10.53 2.46
N TYR A 92 18.40 11.53 3.20
CA TYR A 92 18.66 12.87 2.69
C TYR A 92 19.65 12.84 1.51
N ASN A 93 20.81 12.23 1.69
CA ASN A 93 21.83 12.10 0.65
C ASN A 93 21.32 11.31 -0.56
N TYR A 94 20.53 10.24 -0.34
CA TYR A 94 19.91 9.47 -1.39
C TYR A 94 19.02 10.36 -2.28
N MET A 95 18.14 11.16 -1.66
CA MET A 95 17.24 12.06 -2.40
C MET A 95 17.99 13.10 -3.22
N LEU A 96 19.07 13.67 -2.66
CA LEU A 96 19.89 14.63 -3.40
C LEU A 96 20.61 14.00 -4.59
N MET A 97 21.16 12.79 -4.43
CA MET A 97 21.94 12.12 -5.47
C MET A 97 21.08 11.48 -6.56
N GLN A 98 19.98 10.84 -6.20
CA GLN A 98 19.14 10.10 -7.15
C GLN A 98 18.10 10.98 -7.83
N HIS A 99 17.56 11.95 -7.13
CA HIS A 99 16.45 12.79 -7.63
C HIS A 99 16.83 14.23 -7.87
N ALA A 100 18.07 14.63 -7.54
CA ALA A 100 18.56 16.02 -7.70
C ALA A 100 17.58 17.07 -7.12
N VAL A 101 16.95 16.76 -6.00
CA VAL A 101 15.97 17.63 -5.34
C VAL A 101 16.64 18.84 -4.69
N ASP A 102 15.91 19.94 -4.59
CA ASP A 102 16.37 21.10 -3.81
C ASP A 102 16.43 20.75 -2.32
N PRO A 103 17.60 20.88 -1.66
CA PRO A 103 17.77 20.46 -0.26
C PRO A 103 16.83 21.16 0.71
N ASP A 104 16.66 22.48 0.56
CA ASP A 104 15.79 23.25 1.44
C ASP A 104 14.33 22.86 1.27
N SER A 105 13.88 22.59 0.03
CA SER A 105 12.52 22.10 -0.22
C SER A 105 12.25 20.74 0.39
N LEU A 106 13.22 19.82 0.29
CA LEU A 106 13.11 18.47 0.84
C LEU A 106 12.96 18.52 2.37
N VAL A 107 13.88 19.20 3.02
CA VAL A 107 13.90 19.26 4.49
C VAL A 107 12.71 20.05 5.03
N HIS A 108 12.28 21.10 4.32
CA HIS A 108 11.11 21.87 4.68
C HIS A 108 9.83 21.03 4.64
N GLU A 109 9.60 20.27 3.54
CA GLU A 109 8.48 19.32 3.47
C GLU A 109 8.51 18.33 4.64
N TRP A 110 9.67 17.77 4.96
CA TRP A 110 9.81 16.84 6.09
C TRP A 110 9.50 17.48 7.44
N ALA A 111 9.97 18.70 7.67
CA ALA A 111 9.73 19.43 8.91
C ALA A 111 8.24 19.78 9.07
N GLU A 112 7.62 20.36 8.04
CA GLU A 112 6.20 20.69 8.08
C GLU A 112 5.32 19.44 8.24
N SER A 113 5.65 18.34 7.55
CA SER A 113 4.88 17.11 7.63
C SER A 113 4.92 16.47 9.01
N VAL A 114 6.08 16.43 9.65
CA VAL A 114 6.22 15.76 10.95
C VAL A 114 5.57 16.56 12.08
N ILE A 115 5.48 17.88 11.97
CA ILE A 115 4.76 18.74 12.93
C ILE A 115 3.27 18.87 12.61
N GLY A 116 2.83 18.38 11.43
CA GLY A 116 1.42 18.36 11.06
C GLY A 116 0.88 19.70 10.58
N ASP A 117 1.70 20.54 9.94
CA ASP A 117 1.32 21.88 9.50
C ASP A 117 0.76 21.93 8.07
N GLN A 118 0.83 20.85 7.32
CA GLN A 118 0.39 20.80 5.93
C GLN A 118 -1.13 20.56 5.81
N TYR A 119 -1.89 21.63 5.52
CA TYR A 119 -3.34 21.59 5.29
C TYR A 119 -3.75 22.67 4.29
N PRO A 120 -4.55 22.39 3.26
CA PRO A 120 -5.18 21.11 2.86
C PRO A 120 -4.29 20.20 1.99
N VAL A 121 -3.04 20.52 1.82
CA VAL A 121 -2.09 19.74 1.02
C VAL A 121 -1.34 18.73 1.91
N PRO A 122 -0.88 17.59 1.35
CA PRO A 122 -0.98 17.18 -0.06
C PRO A 122 -2.34 16.55 -0.38
N ASP A 123 -2.72 16.55 -1.66
CA ASP A 123 -3.99 15.97 -2.12
C ASP A 123 -4.01 14.43 -1.96
N ARG A 124 -2.87 13.76 -2.09
CA ARG A 124 -2.76 12.30 -2.04
C ARG A 124 -1.56 11.78 -1.23
N ILE A 125 -0.37 12.37 -1.41
CA ILE A 125 0.85 12.03 -0.66
C ILE A 125 1.85 13.19 -0.81
N LEU A 126 2.74 13.36 0.18
CA LEU A 126 3.84 14.33 0.13
C LEU A 126 4.75 14.09 -1.06
N ARG A 127 5.16 15.14 -1.76
CA ARG A 127 5.89 15.05 -3.03
C ARG A 127 7.18 14.24 -2.93
N PHE A 128 8.03 14.56 -1.98
CA PHE A 128 9.33 13.88 -1.83
C PHE A 128 9.18 12.50 -1.20
N THR A 129 8.14 12.31 -0.37
CA THR A 129 7.77 11.00 0.14
C THR A 129 7.27 10.10 -1.00
N GLU A 130 6.50 10.62 -1.96
CA GLU A 130 6.07 9.85 -3.14
C GLU A 130 7.27 9.30 -3.92
N MET A 131 8.26 10.14 -4.21
CA MET A 131 9.48 9.73 -4.93
C MET A 131 10.19 8.58 -4.22
N LEU A 132 10.43 8.73 -2.93
CA LEU A 132 11.10 7.72 -2.12
C LEU A 132 10.31 6.41 -2.03
N VAL A 133 8.99 6.50 -1.87
CA VAL A 133 8.12 5.32 -1.80
C VAL A 133 7.99 4.64 -3.15
N CYS A 134 7.96 5.40 -4.26
CA CYS A 134 8.04 4.83 -5.61
C CYS A 134 9.31 3.99 -5.80
N ASP A 135 10.48 4.51 -5.39
CA ASP A 135 11.73 3.78 -5.47
C ASP A 135 11.71 2.50 -4.64
N TYR A 136 11.17 2.60 -3.42
CA TYR A 136 10.98 1.45 -2.54
C TYR A 136 10.08 0.38 -3.19
N LEU A 137 8.94 0.77 -3.76
CA LEU A 137 8.05 -0.17 -4.44
C LEU A 137 8.69 -0.75 -5.71
N ASN A 138 9.43 0.04 -6.46
CA ASN A 138 10.18 -0.45 -7.62
C ASN A 138 11.21 -1.51 -7.23
N GLN A 139 11.88 -1.32 -6.10
CA GLN A 139 12.80 -2.31 -5.57
C GLN A 139 12.07 -3.56 -5.08
N GLU A 140 11.10 -3.41 -4.20
CA GLU A 140 10.50 -4.51 -3.45
C GLU A 140 9.38 -5.24 -4.21
N MET A 141 8.61 -4.51 -5.01
CA MET A 141 7.47 -5.08 -5.75
C MET A 141 7.81 -5.40 -7.20
N CYS A 142 8.92 -4.86 -7.73
CA CYS A 142 9.32 -5.07 -9.13
C CYS A 142 10.70 -5.73 -9.26
N ASP A 143 11.34 -6.18 -8.18
CA ASP A 143 12.71 -6.76 -8.18
C ASP A 143 13.70 -5.85 -8.93
N ASN A 144 13.69 -4.54 -8.67
CA ASN A 144 14.47 -3.49 -9.34
C ASN A 144 14.31 -3.45 -10.89
N ARG A 145 13.22 -4.00 -11.41
CA ARG A 145 12.89 -3.98 -12.84
C ARG A 145 11.48 -3.45 -13.04
N PRO A 146 11.24 -2.15 -12.72
CA PRO A 146 9.92 -1.55 -12.87
C PRO A 146 9.49 -1.50 -14.34
N PRO A 147 8.17 -1.50 -14.61
CA PRO A 147 7.66 -1.24 -15.95
C PRO A 147 8.02 0.18 -16.39
N ARG A 148 7.85 0.47 -17.66
CA ARG A 148 7.96 1.86 -18.19
C ARG A 148 6.78 2.68 -17.71
N GLY A 149 7.02 3.97 -17.43
CA GLY A 149 6.01 4.91 -16.95
C GLY A 149 6.11 5.17 -15.45
N ALA A 150 5.26 6.03 -14.95
CA ALA A 150 5.22 6.42 -13.55
C ALA A 150 4.06 5.77 -12.79
N PHE A 151 4.19 5.68 -11.48
CA PHE A 151 3.10 5.32 -10.59
C PHE A 151 2.67 6.54 -9.77
N ASP A 152 1.39 6.80 -9.73
CA ASP A 152 0.75 7.69 -8.77
C ASP A 152 0.51 6.95 -7.47
N LEU A 153 0.89 7.54 -6.34
CA LEU A 153 0.71 6.97 -5.02
C LEU A 153 -0.34 7.72 -4.21
N PHE A 154 -1.14 6.97 -3.46
CA PHE A 154 -2.15 7.49 -2.55
C PHE A 154 -1.89 6.95 -1.15
N ALA A 155 -1.55 7.83 -0.21
CA ALA A 155 -1.34 7.45 1.19
C ALA A 155 -2.67 7.09 1.86
N THR A 156 -2.66 6.03 2.68
CA THR A 156 -3.86 5.55 3.39
C THR A 156 -3.54 5.08 4.80
N GLU A 157 -4.56 4.98 5.65
CA GLU A 157 -4.46 4.58 7.05
C GLU A 157 -4.34 3.05 7.20
N GLY A 158 -3.50 2.43 6.39
CA GLY A 158 -3.22 0.99 6.38
C GLY A 158 -4.00 0.23 5.29
N GLY A 159 -3.55 -1.00 4.99
CA GLY A 159 -4.08 -1.80 3.88
C GLY A 159 -5.59 -2.05 3.93
N THR A 160 -6.18 -2.22 5.12
CA THR A 160 -7.64 -2.39 5.24
C THR A 160 -8.40 -1.13 4.83
N ALA A 161 -7.93 0.06 5.22
CA ALA A 161 -8.52 1.32 4.79
C ALA A 161 -8.37 1.50 3.28
N ALA A 162 -7.18 1.20 2.73
CA ALA A 162 -6.95 1.21 1.29
C ALA A 162 -7.97 0.36 0.53
N MET A 163 -8.25 -0.87 1.00
CA MET A 163 -9.26 -1.73 0.38
C MET A 163 -10.67 -1.16 0.48
N CYS A 164 -11.06 -0.57 1.62
CA CYS A 164 -12.35 0.10 1.72
C CYS A 164 -12.48 1.24 0.71
N TYR A 165 -11.45 2.07 0.58
CA TYR A 165 -11.43 3.17 -0.38
C TYR A 165 -11.48 2.66 -1.84
N ILE A 166 -10.79 1.56 -2.14
CA ILE A 166 -10.82 0.95 -3.47
C ILE A 166 -12.23 0.46 -3.80
N PHE A 167 -12.87 -0.31 -2.91
CA PHE A 167 -14.22 -0.79 -3.15
C PHE A 167 -15.21 0.35 -3.35
N ASP A 168 -15.15 1.39 -2.51
CA ASP A 168 -15.98 2.57 -2.67
C ASP A 168 -15.68 3.30 -3.97
N SER A 169 -14.41 3.55 -4.29
CA SER A 169 -14.01 4.23 -5.51
C SER A 169 -14.44 3.48 -6.77
N LEU A 170 -14.28 2.17 -6.81
CA LEU A 170 -14.71 1.36 -7.96
C LEU A 170 -16.22 1.48 -8.20
N GLN A 171 -17.02 1.52 -7.12
CA GLN A 171 -18.47 1.67 -7.24
C GLN A 171 -18.87 3.10 -7.58
N GLU A 172 -18.33 4.08 -6.88
CA GLU A 172 -18.68 5.49 -7.05
C GLU A 172 -18.24 6.05 -8.40
N ASN A 173 -17.21 5.47 -9.00
CA ASN A 173 -16.77 5.80 -10.37
C ASN A 173 -17.41 4.90 -11.45
N PHE A 174 -18.46 4.15 -11.12
CA PHE A 174 -19.20 3.29 -12.04
C PHE A 174 -18.40 2.17 -12.72
N LEU A 175 -17.23 1.82 -12.17
CA LEU A 175 -16.41 0.73 -12.65
C LEU A 175 -16.97 -0.63 -12.22
N LEU A 176 -17.48 -0.71 -11.00
CA LEU A 176 -18.26 -1.82 -10.48
C LEU A 176 -19.66 -1.33 -10.07
N ASN A 177 -20.69 -2.07 -10.45
CA ASN A 177 -22.05 -1.81 -10.02
C ASN A 177 -22.52 -2.94 -9.11
N LYS A 178 -23.53 -2.64 -8.29
CA LYS A 178 -24.16 -3.64 -7.44
C LYS A 178 -24.59 -4.87 -8.25
N GLY A 179 -24.11 -6.04 -7.81
CA GLY A 179 -24.38 -7.32 -8.47
C GLY A 179 -23.41 -7.69 -9.60
N ASP A 180 -22.40 -6.85 -9.90
CA ASP A 180 -21.36 -7.20 -10.85
C ASP A 180 -20.50 -8.37 -10.33
N GLY A 181 -19.90 -9.11 -11.27
CA GLY A 181 -19.01 -10.24 -10.98
C GLY A 181 -17.60 -9.77 -10.60
N ILE A 182 -17.08 -10.33 -9.54
CA ILE A 182 -15.68 -10.22 -9.15
C ILE A 182 -15.11 -11.61 -8.86
N ALA A 183 -13.80 -11.78 -8.99
CA ALA A 183 -13.09 -12.96 -8.53
C ALA A 183 -12.30 -12.65 -7.26
N LEU A 184 -12.25 -13.62 -6.36
CA LEU A 184 -11.45 -13.56 -5.14
C LEU A 184 -10.59 -14.81 -5.05
N MET A 185 -9.27 -14.65 -4.95
CA MET A 185 -8.36 -15.75 -4.69
C MET A 185 -8.40 -16.13 -3.21
N VAL A 186 -8.77 -17.38 -2.93
CA VAL A 186 -8.94 -17.90 -1.57
C VAL A 186 -8.00 -19.08 -1.29
N PRO A 187 -7.55 -19.23 -0.02
CA PRO A 187 -7.96 -18.49 1.18
C PRO A 187 -7.46 -17.04 1.18
N ALA A 188 -8.26 -16.13 1.74
CA ALA A 188 -8.01 -14.71 1.77
C ALA A 188 -8.21 -14.13 3.17
N PHE A 189 -7.65 -12.94 3.39
CA PHE A 189 -7.88 -12.16 4.61
C PHE A 189 -9.37 -11.79 4.74
N THR A 190 -9.94 -12.02 5.92
CA THR A 190 -11.38 -11.90 6.18
C THR A 190 -12.07 -10.66 5.58
N PRO A 191 -11.52 -9.43 5.66
CA PRO A 191 -12.14 -8.26 5.05
C PRO A 191 -12.42 -8.40 3.55
N TYR A 192 -11.57 -9.13 2.81
CA TYR A 192 -11.78 -9.33 1.36
C TYR A 192 -12.93 -10.28 1.05
N ILE A 193 -13.30 -11.12 2.02
CA ILE A 193 -14.47 -12.01 1.92
C ILE A 193 -15.75 -11.26 2.32
N GLU A 194 -15.67 -10.42 3.35
CA GLU A 194 -16.86 -9.77 3.96
C GLU A 194 -17.28 -8.49 3.23
N ILE A 195 -16.31 -7.63 2.83
CA ILE A 195 -16.62 -6.33 2.20
C ILE A 195 -17.49 -6.50 0.92
N PRO A 196 -17.19 -7.40 -0.03
CA PRO A 196 -18.01 -7.58 -1.23
C PRO A 196 -19.47 -7.95 -0.96
N GLN A 197 -19.74 -8.56 0.20
CA GLN A 197 -21.08 -9.01 0.59
C GLN A 197 -21.93 -7.91 1.24
N LEU A 198 -21.34 -6.76 1.60
CA LEU A 198 -22.06 -5.66 2.20
C LEU A 198 -23.23 -5.20 1.29
N ASN A 199 -24.34 -4.80 1.92
CA ASN A 199 -25.56 -4.42 1.21
C ASN A 199 -25.37 -3.36 0.12
N ARG A 200 -24.37 -2.49 0.27
CA ARG A 200 -24.05 -1.45 -0.70
C ARG A 200 -23.39 -2.00 -1.96
N TYR A 201 -22.63 -3.09 -1.87
CA TYR A 201 -21.93 -3.72 -2.99
C TYR A 201 -22.70 -4.91 -3.57
N ARG A 202 -22.97 -5.93 -2.77
CA ARG A 202 -23.62 -7.18 -3.19
C ARG A 202 -23.03 -7.75 -4.47
N PHE A 203 -21.70 -7.79 -4.58
CA PHE A 203 -21.01 -8.35 -5.72
C PHE A 203 -21.23 -9.86 -5.81
N LYS A 204 -21.25 -10.38 -7.04
CA LYS A 204 -21.25 -11.82 -7.29
C LYS A 204 -19.82 -12.31 -7.22
N VAL A 205 -19.46 -12.94 -6.11
CA VAL A 205 -18.10 -13.40 -5.87
C VAL A 205 -17.90 -14.78 -6.51
N THR A 206 -16.88 -14.89 -7.35
CA THR A 206 -16.33 -16.14 -7.87
C THR A 206 -15.07 -16.45 -7.08
N GLU A 207 -15.11 -17.45 -6.21
CA GLU A 207 -13.94 -17.89 -5.45
C GLU A 207 -13.04 -18.76 -6.33
N LEU A 208 -11.75 -18.43 -6.39
CA LEU A 208 -10.69 -19.25 -6.99
C LEU A 208 -9.94 -19.92 -5.84
N HIS A 209 -9.93 -21.26 -5.82
CA HIS A 209 -9.45 -22.01 -4.66
C HIS A 209 -8.02 -22.50 -4.84
N ALA A 210 -7.14 -22.18 -3.88
CA ALA A 210 -5.79 -22.73 -3.83
C ALA A 210 -5.81 -24.17 -3.31
N ASN A 211 -6.14 -25.12 -4.17
CA ASN A 211 -6.40 -26.51 -3.81
C ASN A 211 -5.49 -27.53 -4.50
N ARG A 212 -4.41 -27.09 -5.15
CA ARG A 212 -3.44 -28.01 -5.78
C ARG A 212 -2.75 -28.88 -4.74
N MET A 213 -2.52 -30.14 -5.11
CA MET A 213 -1.79 -31.10 -4.31
C MET A 213 -0.48 -31.48 -5.02
N SER A 214 0.58 -31.75 -4.23
CA SER A 214 1.79 -32.36 -4.76
C SER A 214 1.58 -33.84 -5.09
N GLN A 215 2.55 -34.46 -5.76
CA GLN A 215 2.53 -35.91 -6.02
C GLN A 215 2.50 -36.75 -4.72
N ASP A 216 3.10 -36.21 -3.65
CA ASP A 216 3.15 -36.85 -2.33
C ASP A 216 1.91 -36.55 -1.48
N GLY A 217 0.87 -35.92 -2.05
CA GLY A 217 -0.38 -35.59 -1.34
C GLY A 217 -0.29 -34.39 -0.42
N LEU A 218 0.76 -33.54 -0.52
CA LEU A 218 0.86 -32.31 0.27
C LEU A 218 0.08 -31.17 -0.41
N HIS A 219 -0.58 -30.35 0.38
CA HIS A 219 -1.30 -29.17 -0.09
C HIS A 219 -0.31 -28.07 -0.47
N LEU A 220 -0.35 -27.61 -1.72
CA LEU A 220 0.61 -26.65 -2.28
C LEU A 220 0.17 -25.19 -2.18
N TRP A 221 -1.06 -24.91 -1.80
CA TRP A 221 -1.65 -23.57 -1.77
C TRP A 221 -1.52 -22.82 -3.11
N GLN A 222 -1.60 -23.57 -4.21
CA GLN A 222 -1.60 -23.07 -5.57
C GLN A 222 -2.93 -23.36 -6.27
N TYR A 223 -3.18 -22.67 -7.37
CA TYR A 223 -4.43 -22.71 -8.10
C TYR A 223 -4.35 -23.66 -9.29
N SER A 224 -5.47 -24.31 -9.60
CA SER A 224 -5.57 -25.09 -10.84
C SER A 224 -5.74 -24.18 -12.06
N ASP A 225 -5.36 -24.67 -13.23
CA ASP A 225 -5.56 -23.96 -14.47
C ASP A 225 -7.05 -23.70 -14.76
N GLU A 226 -7.91 -24.63 -14.37
CA GLU A 226 -9.36 -24.53 -14.52
C GLU A 226 -9.93 -23.37 -13.67
N ASP A 227 -9.46 -23.22 -12.42
CA ASP A 227 -9.87 -22.12 -11.57
C ASP A 227 -9.43 -20.78 -12.15
N ILE A 228 -8.17 -20.68 -12.61
CA ILE A 228 -7.62 -19.45 -13.20
C ILE A 228 -8.34 -19.11 -14.51
N ASP A 229 -8.67 -20.11 -15.34
CA ASP A 229 -9.37 -19.90 -16.62
C ASP A 229 -10.78 -19.30 -16.47
N ARG A 230 -11.37 -19.37 -15.30
CA ARG A 230 -12.63 -18.66 -15.01
C ARG A 230 -12.51 -17.14 -15.21
N LEU A 231 -11.30 -16.58 -15.08
CA LEU A 231 -11.02 -15.16 -15.33
C LEU A 231 -11.18 -14.75 -16.79
N LYS A 232 -11.22 -15.69 -17.73
CA LYS A 232 -11.53 -15.42 -19.15
C LYS A 232 -12.95 -14.90 -19.33
N ASN A 233 -13.86 -15.18 -18.39
CA ASN A 233 -15.23 -14.70 -18.45
C ASN A 233 -15.28 -13.18 -18.22
N PRO A 234 -15.70 -12.37 -19.22
CA PRO A 234 -15.74 -10.91 -19.11
C PRO A 234 -16.81 -10.40 -18.12
N ALA A 235 -17.71 -11.28 -17.64
CA ALA A 235 -18.61 -10.94 -16.54
C ALA A 235 -17.88 -10.76 -15.21
N ILE A 236 -16.65 -11.30 -15.07
CA ILE A 236 -15.74 -11.03 -13.96
C ILE A 236 -14.95 -9.77 -14.30
N LYS A 237 -15.31 -8.68 -13.65
CA LYS A 237 -14.75 -7.34 -13.91
C LYS A 237 -13.51 -7.02 -13.09
N ALA A 238 -13.36 -7.65 -11.93
CA ALA A 238 -12.22 -7.43 -11.05
C ALA A 238 -11.74 -8.73 -10.41
N LEU A 239 -10.42 -8.83 -10.22
CA LEU A 239 -9.74 -9.87 -9.44
C LEU A 239 -9.15 -9.24 -8.18
N PHE A 240 -9.48 -9.79 -7.02
CA PHE A 240 -8.85 -9.45 -5.75
C PHE A 240 -7.91 -10.57 -5.31
N VAL A 241 -6.67 -10.22 -5.02
CA VAL A 241 -5.62 -11.16 -4.65
C VAL A 241 -4.73 -10.62 -3.54
N THR A 242 -4.32 -11.49 -2.62
CA THR A 242 -3.26 -11.19 -1.64
C THR A 242 -2.04 -12.03 -2.01
N ASN A 243 -0.93 -11.38 -2.33
CA ASN A 243 0.27 -12.08 -2.78
C ASN A 243 1.54 -11.50 -2.11
N PRO A 244 2.28 -12.25 -1.30
CA PRO A 244 2.00 -13.61 -0.81
C PRO A 244 0.69 -13.75 -0.04
N SER A 245 0.07 -14.91 -0.11
CA SER A 245 -1.27 -15.18 0.42
C SER A 245 -1.33 -15.13 1.96
N ASN A 246 -2.48 -14.75 2.48
CA ASN A 246 -2.78 -14.74 3.90
C ASN A 246 -4.09 -15.52 4.13
N PRO A 247 -4.12 -16.61 4.94
CA PRO A 247 -3.11 -17.04 5.92
C PRO A 247 -2.01 -17.99 5.43
N PRO A 248 -2.02 -18.61 4.24
CA PRO A 248 -1.08 -19.69 3.90
C PRO A 248 0.39 -19.29 3.78
N SER A 249 0.69 -18.01 3.51
CA SER A 249 2.06 -17.47 3.31
C SER A 249 2.78 -18.04 2.07
N TYR A 250 2.05 -18.27 0.98
CA TYR A 250 2.56 -18.72 -0.31
C TYR A 250 2.50 -17.60 -1.35
N THR A 251 3.56 -17.44 -2.12
CA THR A 251 3.52 -16.63 -3.34
C THR A 251 2.82 -17.40 -4.46
N LEU A 252 2.18 -16.67 -5.37
CA LEU A 252 1.72 -17.26 -6.63
C LEU A 252 2.90 -17.87 -7.38
N SER A 253 2.70 -19.06 -7.95
CA SER A 253 3.72 -19.66 -8.79
C SER A 253 3.94 -18.82 -10.07
N PRO A 254 5.15 -18.84 -10.65
CA PRO A 254 5.41 -18.15 -11.91
C PRO A 254 4.44 -18.55 -13.02
N GLU A 255 4.04 -19.83 -13.06
CA GLU A 255 3.08 -20.35 -14.05
C GLU A 255 1.69 -19.75 -13.85
N THR A 256 1.20 -19.69 -12.61
CA THR A 256 -0.09 -19.07 -12.29
C THR A 256 -0.08 -17.58 -12.63
N MET A 257 1.00 -16.88 -12.27
CA MET A 257 1.18 -15.46 -12.63
C MET A 257 1.16 -15.26 -14.14
N ALA A 258 1.95 -16.02 -14.88
CA ALA A 258 2.03 -15.93 -16.34
C ALA A 258 0.67 -16.23 -17.00
N ARG A 259 -0.08 -17.21 -16.47
CA ARG A 259 -1.41 -17.54 -16.98
C ARG A 259 -2.39 -16.38 -16.78
N ILE A 260 -2.43 -15.76 -15.62
CA ILE A 260 -3.28 -14.58 -15.37
C ILE A 260 -2.88 -13.44 -16.31
N VAL A 261 -1.57 -13.18 -16.46
CA VAL A 261 -1.06 -12.17 -17.40
C VAL A 261 -1.52 -12.44 -18.83
N THR A 262 -1.47 -13.70 -19.29
CA THR A 262 -1.95 -14.09 -20.62
C THR A 262 -3.47 -13.86 -20.77
N ILE A 263 -4.25 -14.29 -19.78
CA ILE A 263 -5.71 -14.08 -19.80
C ILE A 263 -6.06 -12.59 -19.90
N VAL A 264 -5.36 -11.75 -19.14
CA VAL A 264 -5.58 -10.29 -19.21
C VAL A 264 -5.25 -9.73 -20.58
N LYS A 265 -4.17 -10.20 -21.20
CA LYS A 265 -3.74 -9.69 -22.52
C LYS A 265 -4.61 -10.16 -23.67
N GLU A 266 -5.11 -11.39 -23.61
CA GLU A 266 -5.72 -12.07 -24.76
C GLU A 266 -7.24 -12.24 -24.60
N ASP A 267 -7.73 -12.62 -23.41
CA ASP A 267 -9.12 -13.01 -23.20
C ASP A 267 -9.95 -11.91 -22.52
N ASN A 268 -9.41 -11.25 -21.47
CA ASN A 268 -10.14 -10.26 -20.65
C ASN A 268 -9.32 -8.99 -20.40
N PRO A 269 -9.08 -8.15 -21.42
CA PRO A 269 -8.21 -6.98 -21.34
C PRO A 269 -8.78 -5.84 -20.47
N ASN A 270 -10.01 -5.95 -20.01
CA ASN A 270 -10.65 -4.99 -19.11
C ASN A 270 -10.67 -5.47 -17.64
N LEU A 271 -10.12 -6.65 -17.35
CA LEU A 271 -10.04 -7.16 -15.99
C LEU A 271 -9.21 -6.21 -15.13
N MET A 272 -9.81 -5.69 -14.06
CA MET A 272 -9.14 -4.88 -13.05
C MET A 272 -8.53 -5.81 -12.02
N ILE A 273 -7.24 -5.66 -11.72
CA ILE A 273 -6.55 -6.45 -10.69
C ILE A 273 -6.27 -5.57 -9.49
N ILE A 274 -6.73 -5.99 -8.33
CA ILE A 274 -6.46 -5.35 -7.06
C ILE A 274 -5.60 -6.33 -6.25
N THR A 275 -4.31 -5.99 -6.08
CA THR A 275 -3.37 -6.82 -5.36
C THR A 275 -2.99 -6.21 -4.02
N ASP A 276 -3.03 -7.04 -2.97
CA ASP A 276 -2.50 -6.70 -1.65
C ASP A 276 -1.15 -7.39 -1.49
N ASP A 277 -0.09 -6.61 -1.66
CA ASP A 277 1.29 -7.08 -1.66
C ASP A 277 2.01 -6.80 -0.32
N VAL A 278 1.26 -6.64 0.76
CA VAL A 278 1.80 -6.34 2.11
C VAL A 278 2.88 -7.31 2.58
N TYR A 279 2.91 -8.51 2.06
CA TYR A 279 3.91 -9.55 2.38
C TYR A 279 5.00 -9.70 1.30
N GLY A 280 4.96 -8.96 0.20
CA GLY A 280 5.90 -9.05 -0.91
C GLY A 280 7.36 -8.91 -0.47
N THR A 281 7.65 -7.95 0.41
CA THR A 281 8.99 -7.68 0.95
C THR A 281 9.62 -8.87 1.72
N PHE A 282 8.82 -9.85 2.16
CA PHE A 282 9.34 -11.07 2.79
C PHE A 282 9.80 -12.14 1.79
N SER A 283 9.49 -11.96 0.52
CA SER A 283 9.82 -12.92 -0.53
C SER A 283 10.97 -12.38 -1.37
N PRO A 284 12.14 -13.03 -1.38
CA PRO A 284 13.24 -12.62 -2.24
C PRO A 284 12.83 -12.61 -3.73
N HIS A 285 13.28 -11.61 -4.47
CA HIS A 285 12.98 -11.45 -5.91
C HIS A 285 11.49 -11.41 -6.23
N PHE A 286 10.69 -10.85 -5.31
CA PHE A 286 9.24 -10.74 -5.49
C PHE A 286 8.90 -9.84 -6.68
N ARG A 287 7.94 -10.30 -7.47
CA ARG A 287 7.37 -9.52 -8.58
C ARG A 287 5.85 -9.52 -8.46
N SER A 288 5.32 -8.34 -8.29
CA SER A 288 3.89 -8.05 -8.20
C SER A 288 3.22 -8.02 -9.57
N PHE A 289 1.90 -8.08 -9.60
CA PHE A 289 1.13 -7.72 -10.79
C PHE A 289 1.38 -6.29 -11.26
N MET A 290 1.75 -5.35 -10.37
CA MET A 290 2.13 -4.01 -10.78
C MET A 290 3.39 -3.98 -11.65
N ALA A 291 4.27 -4.98 -11.54
CA ALA A 291 5.44 -5.14 -12.39
C ALA A 291 5.11 -5.82 -13.73
N GLU A 292 4.20 -6.81 -13.72
CA GLU A 292 3.91 -7.66 -14.88
C GLU A 292 2.83 -7.11 -15.81
N ILE A 293 1.78 -6.52 -15.23
CA ILE A 293 0.64 -5.92 -15.95
C ILE A 293 0.19 -4.61 -15.27
N PRO A 294 1.07 -3.60 -15.21
CA PRO A 294 0.81 -2.34 -14.50
C PRO A 294 -0.48 -1.66 -14.96
N TYR A 295 -0.79 -1.74 -16.25
CA TYR A 295 -1.96 -1.15 -16.85
C TYR A 295 -3.30 -1.65 -16.25
N ASN A 296 -3.35 -2.90 -15.80
CA ASN A 296 -4.55 -3.50 -15.22
C ASN A 296 -4.54 -3.54 -13.70
N THR A 297 -3.44 -3.10 -13.06
CA THR A 297 -3.20 -3.37 -11.65
C THR A 297 -3.30 -2.12 -10.79
N LEU A 298 -4.01 -2.26 -9.68
CA LEU A 298 -4.02 -1.39 -8.53
C LEU A 298 -3.34 -2.14 -7.39
N CYS A 299 -2.17 -1.67 -6.95
CA CYS A 299 -1.37 -2.33 -5.92
C CYS A 299 -1.57 -1.65 -4.57
N VAL A 300 -1.81 -2.44 -3.54
CA VAL A 300 -1.82 -1.99 -2.14
C VAL A 300 -0.58 -2.53 -1.45
N TYR A 301 0.21 -1.63 -0.88
CA TYR A 301 1.33 -1.99 -0.02
C TYR A 301 1.16 -1.36 1.37
N SER A 302 1.42 -2.13 2.42
CA SER A 302 1.34 -1.64 3.80
C SER A 302 2.65 -1.84 4.55
N PHE A 303 3.12 -0.79 5.20
CA PHE A 303 4.33 -0.80 6.03
C PHE A 303 4.12 -1.53 7.38
N SER A 304 2.90 -1.98 7.64
CA SER A 304 2.50 -2.59 8.92
C SER A 304 3.30 -3.83 9.30
N LYS A 305 3.62 -4.69 8.31
CA LYS A 305 4.16 -6.04 8.59
C LYS A 305 5.68 -6.05 8.62
N TYR A 306 6.33 -5.69 7.53
CA TYR A 306 7.79 -5.75 7.42
C TYR A 306 8.50 -4.88 8.47
N PHE A 307 7.99 -3.69 8.72
CA PHE A 307 8.55 -2.77 9.71
C PHE A 307 8.00 -2.94 11.13
N GLY A 308 7.11 -3.90 11.35
CA GLY A 308 6.44 -4.07 12.64
C GLY A 308 5.65 -2.83 13.09
N ALA A 309 5.13 -2.05 12.14
CA ALA A 309 4.49 -0.74 12.36
C ALA A 309 2.96 -0.79 12.29
N THR A 310 2.36 -1.89 12.75
CA THR A 310 0.90 -2.12 12.64
C THR A 310 0.04 -1.01 13.24
N GLY A 311 0.48 -0.39 14.33
CA GLY A 311 -0.24 0.67 15.02
C GLY A 311 -0.15 2.05 14.36
N TRP A 312 0.82 2.29 13.48
CA TRP A 312 0.98 3.57 12.80
C TRP A 312 0.02 3.77 11.62
N ARG A 313 -0.59 2.69 11.17
CA ARG A 313 -1.62 2.72 10.14
C ARG A 313 -1.16 3.34 8.82
N ASN A 314 -0.01 2.91 8.29
CA ASN A 314 0.58 3.44 7.06
C ASN A 314 0.51 2.43 5.93
N ALA A 315 -0.08 2.83 4.82
CA ALA A 315 -0.10 2.09 3.57
C ALA A 315 -0.19 3.05 2.38
N VAL A 316 0.02 2.51 1.19
CA VAL A 316 -0.13 3.23 -0.06
C VAL A 316 -0.89 2.38 -1.06
N ILE A 317 -1.64 3.06 -1.93
CA ILE A 317 -2.18 2.52 -3.16
C ILE A 317 -1.31 3.04 -4.29
N ALA A 318 -0.83 2.16 -5.17
CA ALA A 318 -0.07 2.54 -6.35
C ALA A 318 -0.88 2.24 -7.62
N LEU A 319 -1.00 3.23 -8.49
CA LEU A 319 -1.69 3.15 -9.76
C LEU A 319 -0.79 3.66 -10.88
N HIS A 320 -0.65 2.91 -11.95
CA HIS A 320 0.16 3.34 -13.10
C HIS A 320 -0.49 4.51 -13.84
N GLU A 321 0.31 5.47 -14.33
CA GLU A 321 -0.16 6.66 -15.07
C GLU A 321 -1.04 6.33 -16.27
N TYR A 322 -0.79 5.19 -16.93
CA TYR A 322 -1.67 4.62 -17.95
C TYR A 322 -2.32 3.37 -17.39
N ASN A 323 -3.64 3.38 -17.22
CA ASN A 323 -4.34 2.29 -16.54
C ASN A 323 -5.73 2.00 -17.14
N VAL A 324 -6.20 0.79 -16.86
CA VAL A 324 -7.51 0.32 -17.34
C VAL A 324 -8.68 1.03 -16.67
N PHE A 325 -8.50 1.52 -15.46
CA PHE A 325 -9.54 2.18 -14.67
C PHE A 325 -9.93 3.50 -15.34
N ASP A 326 -8.97 4.37 -15.61
CA ASP A 326 -9.18 5.65 -16.32
C ASP A 326 -9.73 5.43 -17.72
N ARG A 327 -9.21 4.40 -18.43
CA ARG A 327 -9.77 4.04 -19.73
C ARG A 327 -11.25 3.64 -19.66
N GLN A 328 -11.65 2.89 -18.65
CA GLN A 328 -13.05 2.51 -18.49
C GLN A 328 -13.91 3.72 -18.11
N ILE A 329 -13.42 4.61 -17.22
CA ILE A 329 -14.09 5.87 -16.88
C ILE A 329 -14.29 6.73 -18.12
N SER A 330 -13.27 6.89 -18.97
CA SER A 330 -13.36 7.69 -20.20
C SER A 330 -14.41 7.18 -21.20
N ARG A 331 -14.76 5.90 -21.12
CA ARG A 331 -15.76 5.23 -21.98
C ARG A 331 -17.17 5.21 -21.39
N LEU A 332 -17.37 5.72 -20.18
CA LEU A 332 -18.69 5.82 -19.59
C LEU A 332 -19.63 6.68 -20.45
N PRO A 333 -20.94 6.44 -20.41
CA PRO A 333 -21.94 7.34 -20.97
C PRO A 333 -21.75 8.79 -20.53
N LYS A 334 -22.15 9.73 -21.38
CA LYS A 334 -21.90 11.17 -21.18
C LYS A 334 -22.46 11.66 -19.84
N ASP A 335 -23.68 11.27 -19.50
CA ASP A 335 -24.35 11.61 -18.24
C ASP A 335 -23.55 11.17 -17.01
N LYS A 336 -22.97 9.97 -17.03
CA LYS A 336 -22.13 9.46 -15.95
C LYS A 336 -20.81 10.24 -15.84
N ARG A 337 -20.17 10.54 -16.97
CA ARG A 337 -18.94 11.35 -16.98
C ARG A 337 -19.18 12.76 -16.45
N GLU A 338 -20.32 13.37 -16.84
CA GLU A 338 -20.72 14.69 -16.34
C GLU A 338 -20.98 14.63 -14.83
N ALA A 339 -21.61 13.58 -14.33
CA ALA A 339 -21.82 13.37 -12.89
C ALA A 339 -20.50 13.27 -12.13
N LEU A 340 -19.49 12.53 -12.67
CA LEU A 340 -18.17 12.45 -12.07
C LEU A 340 -17.44 13.81 -12.11
N ASN A 341 -17.47 14.52 -13.23
CA ASN A 341 -16.87 15.84 -13.35
C ASN A 341 -17.49 16.81 -12.34
N HIS A 342 -18.80 16.78 -12.15
CA HIS A 342 -19.47 17.60 -11.14
C HIS A 342 -19.05 17.20 -9.71
N ARG A 343 -18.97 15.89 -9.44
CA ARG A 343 -18.56 15.38 -8.10
C ARG A 343 -17.16 15.84 -7.72
N TYR A 344 -16.21 15.79 -8.64
CA TYR A 344 -14.81 16.08 -8.37
C TYR A 344 -14.38 17.51 -8.74
N ALA A 345 -15.29 18.35 -9.25
CA ALA A 345 -14.97 19.70 -9.72
C ALA A 345 -14.37 20.62 -8.64
N THR A 346 -14.64 20.33 -7.37
CA THR A 346 -14.06 21.09 -6.25
C THR A 346 -12.74 20.52 -5.74
N LEU A 347 -12.36 19.32 -6.18
CA LEU A 347 -11.15 18.61 -5.75
C LEU A 347 -10.04 18.66 -6.78
N THR A 348 -10.38 18.97 -8.04
CA THR A 348 -9.42 19.07 -9.13
C THR A 348 -9.56 20.41 -9.82
N LEU A 349 -8.43 21.06 -10.08
CA LEU A 349 -8.41 22.35 -10.80
C LEU A 349 -8.59 22.18 -12.31
N HIS A 350 -8.49 20.94 -12.82
CA HIS A 350 -8.62 20.62 -14.26
C HIS A 350 -9.17 19.20 -14.48
#